data_6605de0f3b5b0983cd00bd8725f7dd61
#
_entry.id   6605de0f3b5b0983cd00bd8725f7dd61
#
_cell.length_a   1.000
_cell.length_b   1.000
_cell.length_c   1.000
_cell.angle_alpha   90.00
_cell.angle_beta   90.00
_cell.angle_gamma   90.00
#
_symmetry.space_group_name_H-M   'P 1'
#
loop_
_entity.id
_entity.type
_entity.pdbx_description
1 polymer ?
#
loop_
_entity_poly.entity_id
_entity_poly.type
_entity_poly.pdbx_seq_one_letter_code
_entity_poly.pdbx_strand_id
1 'polypeptide(L)'
;MLRAQRGGSDEIRRLLLTSLVMSGKTYNVLFICTGNSARSIMAEGLTNFLGKGRFRGYSAGSHPKGQVHPLALATLEGLGLPSSGYRSKSWEEFARSEAPPLDFAITVCDNAAGEICPVWPGQPMTAHWGVPDPAAVEGTPEVQKKAFADVAYTLNRRIELMLSLPIARLDAVALQRVVRDIGKK
;
A
#
# COMPACT_ATOMS: atom_id res chain seq x y z
N MET A 1 10.56 -18.40 -55.39
CA MET A 1 10.49 -18.78 -53.94
C MET A 1 10.84 -17.55 -53.10
N LEU A 2 9.85 -16.80 -52.65
CA LEU A 2 10.05 -15.70 -51.65
C LEU A 2 9.22 -16.03 -50.44
N ARG A 3 9.87 -16.43 -49.34
CA ARG A 3 9.25 -16.53 -48.01
C ARG A 3 9.26 -15.13 -47.37
N ALA A 4 8.10 -14.55 -47.24
CA ALA A 4 7.92 -13.25 -46.57
C ALA A 4 8.23 -13.35 -45.08
N GLN A 5 9.14 -12.46 -44.60
CA GLN A 5 9.44 -12.21 -43.21
C GLN A 5 8.24 -11.47 -42.57
N ARG A 6 7.36 -12.18 -41.86
CA ARG A 6 6.23 -11.60 -41.11
C ARG A 6 6.47 -11.52 -39.59
N GLY A 7 7.71 -11.73 -39.11
CA GLY A 7 8.01 -11.78 -37.68
C GLY A 7 8.35 -10.46 -36.99
N GLY A 8 8.76 -9.45 -37.74
CA GLY A 8 9.31 -8.22 -37.13
C GLY A 8 8.27 -7.21 -36.64
N SER A 9 7.11 -7.14 -37.28
CA SER A 9 6.08 -6.15 -36.95
C SER A 9 5.30 -6.46 -35.66
N ASP A 10 5.10 -7.75 -35.34
CA ASP A 10 4.38 -8.16 -34.15
C ASP A 10 5.24 -8.04 -32.89
N GLU A 11 6.54 -8.26 -33.03
CA GLU A 11 7.50 -8.11 -31.93
C GLU A 11 7.73 -6.62 -31.60
N ILE A 12 7.82 -5.76 -32.61
CA ILE A 12 7.90 -4.29 -32.44
C ILE A 12 6.58 -3.77 -31.85
N ARG A 13 5.43 -4.29 -32.26
CA ARG A 13 4.13 -3.91 -31.70
C ARG A 13 3.97 -4.38 -30.24
N ARG A 14 4.47 -5.55 -29.89
CA ARG A 14 4.55 -6.04 -28.50
C ARG A 14 5.48 -5.17 -27.65
N LEU A 15 6.66 -4.83 -28.15
CA LEU A 15 7.63 -3.97 -27.46
C LEU A 15 7.08 -2.54 -27.29
N LEU A 16 6.40 -1.98 -28.29
CA LEU A 16 5.76 -0.67 -28.20
C LEU A 16 4.56 -0.69 -27.24
N LEU A 17 3.73 -1.74 -27.22
CA LEU A 17 2.65 -1.89 -26.27
C LEU A 17 3.18 -2.06 -24.84
N THR A 18 4.26 -2.82 -24.64
CA THR A 18 4.91 -2.97 -23.35
C THR A 18 5.55 -1.67 -22.88
N SER A 19 6.15 -0.90 -23.79
CA SER A 19 6.75 0.41 -23.50
C SER A 19 5.69 1.49 -23.21
N LEU A 20 4.53 1.46 -23.90
CA LEU A 20 3.42 2.40 -23.64
C LEU A 20 2.74 2.17 -22.29
N VAL A 21 2.76 0.92 -21.79
CA VAL A 21 2.20 0.58 -20.46
C VAL A 21 3.13 1.03 -19.32
N MET A 22 4.42 1.25 -19.58
CA MET A 22 5.42 1.59 -18.56
C MET A 22 5.68 3.11 -18.39
N SER A 23 4.98 3.96 -19.12
CA SER A 23 5.13 5.45 -19.05
C SER A 23 4.10 6.15 -18.16
N GLY A 24 3.43 5.43 -17.27
CA GLY A 24 2.45 5.99 -16.35
C GLY A 24 3.08 6.47 -15.03
N LYS A 25 2.52 7.55 -14.45
CA LYS A 25 2.87 8.00 -13.09
C LYS A 25 2.71 6.85 -12.10
N THR A 26 3.74 6.59 -11.28
CA THR A 26 3.63 5.73 -10.10
C THR A 26 3.07 6.55 -8.93
N TYR A 27 2.00 6.06 -8.31
CA TYR A 27 1.38 6.69 -7.14
C TYR A 27 2.01 6.16 -5.85
N ASN A 28 2.51 7.05 -5.02
CA ASN A 28 3.12 6.72 -3.73
C ASN A 28 2.07 6.80 -2.61
N VAL A 29 1.91 5.70 -1.88
CA VAL A 29 0.92 5.55 -0.80
C VAL A 29 1.62 5.26 0.51
N LEU A 30 1.49 6.14 1.50
CA LEU A 30 1.98 5.93 2.85
C LEU A 30 0.85 5.37 3.73
N PHE A 31 1.05 4.18 4.28
CA PHE A 31 0.16 3.60 5.30
C PHE A 31 0.70 3.88 6.70
N ILE A 32 -0.16 4.38 7.58
CA ILE A 32 0.22 4.88 8.91
C ILE A 32 -0.57 4.13 9.98
N CYS A 33 0.13 3.64 10.99
CA CYS A 33 -0.46 3.21 12.26
C CYS A 33 0.45 3.68 13.39
N THR A 34 0.05 3.53 14.66
CA THR A 34 0.87 3.98 15.79
C THR A 34 2.23 3.28 15.82
N GLY A 35 2.27 1.96 15.87
CA GLY A 35 3.49 1.19 16.12
C GLY A 35 4.32 0.79 14.89
N ASN A 36 3.82 0.95 13.68
CA ASN A 36 4.46 0.47 12.43
C ASN A 36 5.07 -0.94 12.58
N SER A 37 4.31 -1.86 13.14
CA SER A 37 4.76 -3.24 13.38
C SER A 37 3.90 -4.29 12.66
N ALA A 38 2.63 -4.04 12.42
CA ALA A 38 1.70 -5.00 11.82
C ALA A 38 0.87 -4.40 10.68
N ARG A 39 -0.19 -3.66 10.99
CA ARG A 39 -1.22 -3.17 10.04
C ARG A 39 -0.63 -2.42 8.84
N SER A 40 0.16 -1.39 9.09
CA SER A 40 0.78 -0.59 8.03
C SER A 40 1.84 -1.36 7.24
N ILE A 41 2.57 -2.28 7.89
CA ILE A 41 3.53 -3.19 7.23
C ILE A 41 2.82 -4.11 6.24
N MET A 42 1.71 -4.75 6.66
CA MET A 42 0.94 -5.62 5.77
C MET A 42 0.36 -4.82 4.59
N ALA A 43 -0.14 -3.59 4.83
CA ALA A 43 -0.64 -2.72 3.77
C ALA A 43 0.46 -2.31 2.77
N GLU A 44 1.67 -2.01 3.24
CA GLU A 44 2.85 -1.76 2.39
C GLU A 44 3.13 -2.96 1.48
N GLY A 45 3.22 -4.17 2.06
CA GLY A 45 3.50 -5.40 1.32
C GLY A 45 2.45 -5.71 0.26
N LEU A 46 1.18 -5.65 0.62
CA LEU A 46 0.05 -5.86 -0.28
C LEU A 46 0.06 -4.85 -1.44
N THR A 47 0.28 -3.57 -1.15
CA THR A 47 0.30 -2.53 -2.18
C THR A 47 1.45 -2.72 -3.16
N ASN A 48 2.65 -3.06 -2.67
CA ASN A 48 3.82 -3.27 -3.53
C ASN A 48 3.65 -4.50 -4.45
N PHE A 49 2.96 -5.53 -3.97
CA PHE A 49 2.68 -6.71 -4.79
C PHE A 49 1.55 -6.47 -5.81
N LEU A 50 0.42 -5.96 -5.34
CA LEU A 50 -0.77 -5.76 -6.18
C LEU A 50 -0.64 -4.58 -7.13
N GLY A 51 0.13 -3.57 -6.76
CA GLY A 51 0.27 -2.31 -7.49
C GLY A 51 0.99 -2.42 -8.83
N LYS A 52 1.77 -3.49 -9.06
CA LYS A 52 2.44 -3.81 -10.33
C LYS A 52 3.14 -2.60 -10.97
N GLY A 53 3.85 -1.80 -10.17
CA GLY A 53 4.57 -0.60 -10.60
C GLY A 53 3.70 0.66 -10.77
N ARG A 54 2.37 0.55 -10.81
CA ARG A 54 1.47 1.72 -10.81
C ARG A 54 1.33 2.36 -9.43
N PHE A 55 1.50 1.58 -8.38
CA PHE A 55 1.47 2.03 -7.01
C PHE A 55 2.68 1.52 -6.26
N ARG A 56 3.20 2.35 -5.37
CA ARG A 56 4.28 2.02 -4.45
C ARG A 56 3.82 2.31 -3.03
N GLY A 57 3.79 1.26 -2.22
CA GLY A 57 3.43 1.31 -0.82
C GLY A 57 4.63 1.62 0.06
N TYR A 58 4.38 2.41 1.08
CA TYR A 58 5.28 2.69 2.19
C TYR A 58 4.51 2.54 3.49
N SER A 59 5.21 2.36 4.59
CA SER A 59 4.59 2.33 5.91
C SER A 59 5.36 3.14 6.93
N ALA A 60 4.67 3.68 7.93
CA ALA A 60 5.29 4.40 9.04
C ALA A 60 4.42 4.33 10.31
N GLY A 61 4.98 4.74 11.41
CA GLY A 61 4.28 4.90 12.68
C GLY A 61 4.53 6.25 13.32
N SER A 62 3.56 6.73 14.10
CA SER A 62 3.74 7.90 14.96
C SER A 62 4.68 7.57 16.13
N HIS A 63 4.58 6.34 16.66
CA HIS A 63 5.39 5.81 17.75
C HIS A 63 5.91 4.41 17.38
N PRO A 64 6.89 4.32 16.48
CA PRO A 64 7.32 3.04 15.93
C PRO A 64 7.93 2.14 17.02
N LYS A 65 7.56 0.85 17.00
CA LYS A 65 8.07 -0.16 17.96
C LYS A 65 9.52 -0.60 17.68
N GLY A 66 10.12 -0.14 16.57
CA GLY A 66 11.48 -0.50 16.16
C GLY A 66 11.61 -1.87 15.51
N GLN A 67 10.59 -2.73 15.62
CA GLN A 67 10.58 -4.08 15.04
C GLN A 67 9.24 -4.42 14.41
N VAL A 68 9.28 -5.23 13.35
CA VAL A 68 8.09 -5.75 12.67
C VAL A 68 7.60 -6.99 13.42
N HIS A 69 6.30 -7.12 13.57
CA HIS A 69 5.68 -8.25 14.26
C HIS A 69 5.85 -9.54 13.43
N PRO A 70 6.34 -10.65 14.04
CA PRO A 70 6.58 -11.90 13.29
C PRO A 70 5.35 -12.43 12.55
N LEU A 71 4.15 -12.34 13.15
CA LEU A 71 2.92 -12.77 12.50
C LEU A 71 2.52 -11.89 11.30
N ALA A 72 2.93 -10.62 11.25
CA ALA A 72 2.71 -9.80 10.05
C ALA A 72 3.55 -10.32 8.88
N LEU A 73 4.81 -10.66 9.12
CA LEU A 73 5.69 -11.27 8.11
C LEU A 73 5.19 -12.65 7.68
N ALA A 74 4.83 -13.51 8.64
CA ALA A 74 4.28 -14.83 8.37
C ALA A 74 2.96 -14.77 7.56
N THR A 75 2.13 -13.74 7.81
CA THR A 75 0.89 -13.53 7.05
C THR A 75 1.19 -13.15 5.60
N LEU A 76 2.15 -12.24 5.37
CA LEU A 76 2.58 -11.88 4.01
C LEU A 76 3.15 -13.09 3.28
N GLU A 77 4.02 -13.87 3.94
CA GLU A 77 4.60 -15.08 3.39
C GLU A 77 3.54 -16.12 3.04
N GLY A 78 2.56 -16.33 3.92
CA GLY A 78 1.42 -17.23 3.68
C GLY A 78 0.54 -16.81 2.49
N LEU A 79 0.56 -15.54 2.11
CA LEU A 79 -0.09 -15.00 0.91
C LEU A 79 0.83 -15.06 -0.34
N GLY A 80 2.03 -15.63 -0.23
CA GLY A 80 3.01 -15.69 -1.32
C GLY A 80 3.69 -14.34 -1.60
N LEU A 81 3.71 -13.43 -0.64
CA LEU A 81 4.31 -12.11 -0.75
C LEU A 81 5.70 -12.08 -0.10
N PRO A 82 6.61 -11.18 -0.55
CA PRO A 82 7.86 -10.97 0.14
C PRO A 82 7.64 -10.68 1.62
N SER A 83 8.39 -11.37 2.50
CA SER A 83 8.34 -11.19 3.96
C SER A 83 9.60 -10.54 4.54
N SER A 84 10.49 -10.04 3.68
CA SER A 84 11.75 -9.38 4.07
C SER A 84 11.83 -7.94 3.56
N GLY A 85 12.75 -7.16 4.13
CA GLY A 85 12.98 -5.77 3.73
C GLY A 85 12.09 -4.75 4.44
N TYR A 86 11.13 -5.17 5.25
CA TYR A 86 10.29 -4.27 6.06
C TYR A 86 11.05 -3.84 7.32
N ARG A 87 10.81 -2.60 7.73
CA ARG A 87 11.31 -2.05 9.00
C ARG A 87 10.26 -1.16 9.66
N SER A 88 10.25 -1.14 10.96
CA SER A 88 9.47 -0.21 11.76
C SER A 88 10.18 1.15 11.78
N LYS A 89 9.49 2.23 11.40
CA LYS A 89 10.08 3.57 11.21
C LYS A 89 9.08 4.67 11.50
N SER A 90 9.60 5.85 11.84
CA SER A 90 8.79 7.04 12.12
C SER A 90 8.23 7.64 10.83
N TRP A 91 7.01 8.17 10.91
CA TRP A 91 6.38 8.96 9.86
C TRP A 91 7.13 10.25 9.54
N GLU A 92 7.95 10.77 10.47
CA GLU A 92 8.78 11.94 10.22
C GLU A 92 9.85 11.73 9.15
N GLU A 93 10.19 10.47 8.85
CA GLU A 93 11.08 10.17 7.72
C GLU A 93 10.49 10.64 6.39
N PHE A 94 9.15 10.68 6.30
CA PHE A 94 8.42 11.12 5.11
C PHE A 94 8.14 12.62 5.08
N ALA A 95 8.44 13.35 6.15
CA ALA A 95 8.37 14.82 6.21
C ALA A 95 9.66 15.49 5.73
N ARG A 96 10.73 14.73 5.49
CA ARG A 96 12.02 15.25 5.02
C ARG A 96 11.98 15.58 3.54
N SER A 97 12.83 16.52 3.11
CA SER A 97 12.95 16.94 1.70
C SER A 97 13.35 15.81 0.74
N GLU A 98 14.12 14.84 1.24
CA GLU A 98 14.62 13.69 0.47
C GLU A 98 13.60 12.53 0.40
N ALA A 99 12.48 12.65 1.13
CA ALA A 99 11.45 11.63 1.12
C ALA A 99 10.77 11.55 -0.26
N PRO A 100 10.32 10.34 -0.66
CA PRO A 100 9.55 10.23 -1.90
C PRO A 100 8.28 11.07 -1.80
N PRO A 101 7.91 11.81 -2.87
CA PRO A 101 6.67 12.58 -2.88
C PRO A 101 5.48 11.63 -2.70
N LEU A 102 4.61 11.93 -1.75
CA LEU A 102 3.43 11.12 -1.45
C LEU A 102 2.22 11.63 -2.23
N ASP A 103 1.46 10.72 -2.82
CA ASP A 103 0.16 11.02 -3.42
C ASP A 103 -0.97 10.76 -2.41
N PHE A 104 -0.81 9.75 -1.55
CA PHE A 104 -1.79 9.37 -0.54
C PHE A 104 -1.12 9.09 0.80
N ALA A 105 -1.79 9.49 1.89
CA ALA A 105 -1.44 9.14 3.26
C ALA A 105 -2.69 8.55 3.95
N ILE A 106 -2.63 7.26 4.29
CA ILE A 106 -3.78 6.50 4.76
C ILE A 106 -3.50 5.96 6.16
N THR A 107 -4.26 6.41 7.15
CA THR A 107 -4.20 5.83 8.51
C THR A 107 -4.99 4.53 8.55
N VAL A 108 -4.39 3.47 9.12
CA VAL A 108 -4.99 2.13 9.22
C VAL A 108 -5.29 1.71 10.66
N CYS A 109 -5.20 2.62 11.62
CA CYS A 109 -5.67 2.43 13.00
C CYS A 109 -6.28 3.73 13.54
N ASP A 110 -7.26 3.59 14.44
CA ASP A 110 -8.02 4.73 14.96
C ASP A 110 -7.15 5.67 15.80
N ASN A 111 -6.19 5.14 16.57
CA ASN A 111 -5.28 5.96 17.37
C ASN A 111 -4.47 6.92 16.49
N ALA A 112 -3.84 6.41 15.41
CA ALA A 112 -3.08 7.26 14.51
C ALA A 112 -3.97 8.27 13.74
N ALA A 113 -5.25 7.98 13.55
CA ALA A 113 -6.19 8.91 12.94
C ALA A 113 -6.51 10.12 13.84
N GLY A 114 -6.39 9.95 15.15
CA GLY A 114 -6.59 11.02 16.14
C GLY A 114 -5.35 11.85 16.45
N GLU A 115 -4.19 11.48 15.92
CA GLU A 115 -2.93 12.18 16.17
C GLU A 115 -2.70 13.34 15.18
N ILE A 116 -1.95 14.34 15.62
CA ILE A 116 -1.53 15.46 14.75
C ILE A 116 -0.45 14.93 13.81
N CYS A 117 -0.82 14.70 12.56
CA CYS A 117 0.10 14.26 11.52
C CYS A 117 1.13 15.35 11.16
N PRO A 118 2.38 15.00 10.84
CA PRO A 118 3.32 15.91 10.22
C PRO A 118 2.78 16.52 8.93
N VAL A 119 3.29 17.68 8.56
CA VAL A 119 3.04 18.24 7.23
C VAL A 119 3.99 17.54 6.26
N TRP A 120 3.45 16.72 5.37
CA TRP A 120 4.24 16.05 4.33
C TRP A 120 4.38 16.93 3.09
N PRO A 121 5.56 16.94 2.43
CA PRO A 121 5.74 17.62 1.16
C PRO A 121 4.69 17.16 0.13
N GLY A 122 4.15 18.12 -0.63
CA GLY A 122 3.17 17.82 -1.66
C GLY A 122 1.72 17.68 -1.18
N GLN A 123 1.46 17.76 0.11
CA GLN A 123 0.11 17.66 0.70
C GLN A 123 -0.69 16.45 0.15
N PRO A 124 -0.29 15.23 0.48
CA PRO A 124 -0.94 14.02 -0.02
C PRO A 124 -2.42 13.98 0.36
N MET A 125 -3.20 13.34 -0.48
CA MET A 125 -4.58 13.05 -0.20
C MET A 125 -4.70 12.10 1.00
N THR A 126 -5.52 12.45 2.01
CA THR A 126 -5.61 11.69 3.25
C THR A 126 -6.90 10.87 3.35
N ALA A 127 -6.81 9.68 3.91
CA ALA A 127 -7.96 8.84 4.24
C ALA A 127 -7.73 8.06 5.53
N HIS A 128 -8.82 7.56 6.10
CA HIS A 128 -8.79 6.65 7.24
C HIS A 128 -9.42 5.31 6.86
N TRP A 129 -8.63 4.23 7.00
CA TRP A 129 -9.03 2.84 6.72
C TRP A 129 -8.82 1.98 7.97
N GLY A 130 -9.38 2.40 9.10
CA GLY A 130 -9.21 1.73 10.39
C GLY A 130 -9.52 0.24 10.34
N VAL A 131 -8.60 -0.57 10.87
CA VAL A 131 -8.76 -2.00 11.10
C VAL A 131 -8.37 -2.33 12.54
N PRO A 132 -8.95 -3.37 13.16
CA PRO A 132 -8.60 -3.81 14.50
C PRO A 132 -7.10 -4.08 14.64
N ASP A 133 -6.56 -3.98 15.86
CA ASP A 133 -5.17 -4.34 16.11
C ASP A 133 -5.04 -5.87 16.25
N PRO A 134 -4.46 -6.59 15.27
CA PRO A 134 -4.31 -8.03 15.37
C PRO A 134 -3.27 -8.43 16.41
N ALA A 135 -2.34 -7.52 16.75
CA ALA A 135 -1.31 -7.79 17.76
C ALA A 135 -1.84 -7.69 19.21
N ALA A 136 -3.04 -7.11 19.40
CA ALA A 136 -3.71 -7.05 20.71
C ALA A 136 -4.62 -8.26 20.98
N VAL A 137 -4.76 -9.16 20.00
CA VAL A 137 -5.61 -10.35 20.17
C VAL A 137 -4.88 -11.39 21.02
N GLU A 138 -5.47 -11.72 22.15
CA GLU A 138 -5.00 -12.78 23.04
C GLU A 138 -5.62 -14.12 22.64
N GLY A 139 -4.96 -15.24 22.98
CA GLY A 139 -5.45 -16.59 22.75
C GLY A 139 -4.40 -17.52 22.16
N THR A 140 -4.85 -18.63 21.58
CA THR A 140 -3.96 -19.62 20.97
C THR A 140 -3.25 -19.06 19.76
N PRO A 141 -2.12 -19.66 19.32
CA PRO A 141 -1.43 -19.24 18.10
C PRO A 141 -2.34 -19.21 16.87
N GLU A 142 -3.32 -20.10 16.79
CA GLU A 142 -4.29 -20.16 15.69
C GLU A 142 -5.23 -18.96 15.69
N VAL A 143 -5.71 -18.56 16.89
CA VAL A 143 -6.56 -17.37 17.08
C VAL A 143 -5.80 -16.12 16.67
N GLN A 144 -4.55 -15.98 17.10
CA GLN A 144 -3.71 -14.85 16.75
C GLN A 144 -3.42 -14.82 15.24
N LYS A 145 -3.02 -15.94 14.62
CA LYS A 145 -2.81 -16.04 13.18
C LYS A 145 -4.05 -15.64 12.39
N LYS A 146 -5.23 -16.11 12.84
CA LYS A 146 -6.50 -15.75 12.22
C LYS A 146 -6.75 -14.25 12.26
N ALA A 147 -6.49 -13.58 13.38
CA ALA A 147 -6.66 -12.15 13.52
C ALA A 147 -5.79 -11.37 12.51
N PHE A 148 -4.53 -11.80 12.32
CA PHE A 148 -3.66 -11.20 11.31
C PHE A 148 -4.16 -11.44 9.87
N ALA A 149 -4.64 -12.65 9.58
CA ALA A 149 -5.21 -13.00 8.28
C ALA A 149 -6.47 -12.18 7.98
N ASP A 150 -7.39 -12.02 8.94
CA ASP A 150 -8.62 -11.24 8.78
C ASP A 150 -8.31 -9.76 8.49
N VAL A 151 -7.32 -9.19 9.17
CA VAL A 151 -6.85 -7.82 8.93
C VAL A 151 -6.21 -7.70 7.55
N ALA A 152 -5.33 -8.64 7.18
CA ALA A 152 -4.71 -8.66 5.86
C ALA A 152 -5.77 -8.77 4.74
N TYR A 153 -6.79 -9.60 4.90
CA TYR A 153 -7.90 -9.72 3.96
C TYR A 153 -8.66 -8.40 3.78
N THR A 154 -8.97 -7.71 4.88
CA THR A 154 -9.66 -6.41 4.84
C THR A 154 -8.82 -5.35 4.12
N LEU A 155 -7.52 -5.28 4.45
CA LEU A 155 -6.58 -4.36 3.79
C LEU A 155 -6.43 -4.69 2.30
N ASN A 156 -6.30 -5.97 1.95
CA ASN A 156 -6.20 -6.42 0.57
C ASN A 156 -7.39 -5.93 -0.26
N ARG A 157 -8.60 -6.17 0.23
CA ARG A 157 -9.84 -5.75 -0.45
C ARG A 157 -9.89 -4.23 -0.67
N ARG A 158 -9.51 -3.43 0.34
CA ARG A 158 -9.48 -1.96 0.24
C ARG A 158 -8.42 -1.48 -0.74
N ILE A 159 -7.24 -2.10 -0.72
CA ILE A 159 -6.16 -1.81 -1.66
C ILE A 159 -6.61 -2.13 -3.09
N GLU A 160 -7.20 -3.30 -3.35
CA GLU A 160 -7.72 -3.66 -4.68
C GLU A 160 -8.74 -2.63 -5.20
N LEU A 161 -9.65 -2.17 -4.35
CA LEU A 161 -10.60 -1.11 -4.70
C LEU A 161 -9.87 0.18 -5.10
N MET A 162 -8.85 0.59 -4.35
CA MET A 162 -8.05 1.78 -4.67
C MET A 162 -7.28 1.61 -5.98
N LEU A 163 -6.66 0.44 -6.20
CA LEU A 163 -5.90 0.13 -7.42
C LEU A 163 -6.79 0.13 -8.68
N SER A 164 -8.08 -0.16 -8.54
CA SER A 164 -9.05 -0.17 -9.63
C SER A 164 -9.54 1.23 -10.03
N LEU A 165 -9.26 2.27 -9.22
CA LEU A 165 -9.73 3.62 -9.50
C LEU A 165 -9.09 4.21 -10.77
N PRO A 166 -9.88 4.89 -11.62
CA PRO A 166 -9.37 5.63 -12.77
C PRO A 166 -8.81 7.01 -12.33
N ILE A 167 -7.76 7.00 -11.47
CA ILE A 167 -7.24 8.20 -10.78
C ILE A 167 -6.98 9.35 -11.74
N ALA A 168 -6.40 9.09 -12.91
CA ALA A 168 -6.09 10.12 -13.90
C ALA A 168 -7.33 10.80 -14.52
N ARG A 169 -8.53 10.25 -14.30
CA ARG A 169 -9.81 10.76 -14.83
C ARG A 169 -10.69 11.44 -13.79
N LEU A 170 -10.34 11.32 -12.52
CA LEU A 170 -11.08 11.91 -11.41
C LEU A 170 -10.47 13.27 -11.05
N ASP A 171 -11.32 14.25 -10.76
CA ASP A 171 -10.87 15.46 -10.10
C ASP A 171 -10.49 15.18 -8.63
N ALA A 172 -9.77 16.11 -8.01
CA ALA A 172 -9.25 15.92 -6.66
C ALA A 172 -10.36 15.70 -5.60
N VAL A 173 -11.51 16.34 -5.75
CA VAL A 173 -12.64 16.24 -4.80
C VAL A 173 -13.31 14.87 -4.91
N ALA A 174 -13.59 14.43 -6.14
CA ALA A 174 -14.16 13.10 -6.40
C ALA A 174 -13.23 12.00 -5.94
N LEU A 175 -11.93 12.10 -6.24
CA LEU A 175 -10.92 11.13 -5.82
C LEU A 175 -10.82 11.06 -4.29
N GLN A 176 -10.74 12.21 -3.61
CA GLN A 176 -10.69 12.30 -2.15
C GLN A 176 -11.90 11.61 -1.50
N ARG A 177 -13.09 11.84 -2.05
CA ARG A 177 -14.34 11.21 -1.57
C ARG A 177 -14.28 9.69 -1.73
N VAL A 178 -13.94 9.20 -2.91
CA VAL A 178 -13.90 7.75 -3.19
C VAL A 178 -12.86 7.06 -2.32
N VAL A 179 -11.66 7.63 -2.19
CA VAL A 179 -10.60 7.07 -1.34
C VAL A 179 -11.02 7.00 0.13
N ARG A 180 -11.72 8.01 0.64
CA ARG A 180 -12.30 7.97 2.00
C ARG A 180 -13.39 6.90 2.15
N ASP A 181 -14.26 6.75 1.17
CA ASP A 181 -15.38 5.80 1.24
C ASP A 181 -14.92 4.33 1.16
N ILE A 182 -13.74 4.05 0.60
CA ILE A 182 -13.11 2.73 0.66
C ILE A 182 -12.91 2.28 2.11
N GLY A 183 -12.55 3.18 3.02
CA GLY A 183 -12.34 2.87 4.44
C GLY A 183 -13.58 2.38 5.18
N LYS A 184 -14.76 2.59 4.62
CA LYS A 184 -16.06 2.16 5.20
C LYS A 184 -16.51 0.77 4.71
N LYS A 185 -15.73 0.10 3.87
CA LYS A 185 -16.08 -1.18 3.21
C LYS A 185 -15.39 -2.39 3.81
#